data_513bfce6fe89a1d2c5d20d02d3a31120
#
_entry.id   513bfce6fe89a1d2c5d20d02d3a31120
#
_cell.length_a   1.000
_cell.length_b   1.000
_cell.length_c   1.000
_cell.angle_alpha   90.00
_cell.angle_beta   90.00
_cell.angle_gamma   90.00
#
_symmetry.space_group_name_H-M   'P 1'
#
loop_
_entity.id
_entity.type
_entity.pdbx_description
1 polymer ?
#
loop_
_entity_poly.entity_id
_entity_poly.type
_entity_poly.pdbx_seq_one_letter_code
_entity_poly.pdbx_strand_id
1 'polypeptide(L)'
;MKFRHILSLFFCLSCIFSQAQDVKCTIQINSDQLEGTNKEIYNELSNDLTEFVNSRKWTDATFSEEERIECNFVFTLESVAGETYSGTLLVQGSRPVYNSGYTTTLFNFLDKNLKFNYTQ
;
A
#
# COMPACT_ATOMS: atom_id res chain seq x y z
N MET A 1 -35.50 -21.55 -21.89
CA MET A 1 -34.81 -20.52 -22.68
C MET A 1 -34.50 -19.26 -21.87
N LYS A 2 -35.41 -18.74 -21.07
CA LYS A 2 -35.18 -17.53 -20.24
C LYS A 2 -34.09 -17.73 -19.17
N PHE A 3 -33.93 -18.93 -18.64
CA PHE A 3 -32.92 -19.26 -17.62
C PHE A 3 -31.47 -19.20 -18.15
N ARG A 4 -31.27 -19.56 -19.41
CA ARG A 4 -29.96 -19.50 -20.08
C ARG A 4 -29.47 -18.06 -20.28
N HIS A 5 -30.39 -17.16 -20.56
CA HIS A 5 -30.07 -15.76 -20.76
C HIS A 5 -29.79 -15.02 -19.43
N ILE A 6 -30.48 -15.42 -18.37
CA ILE A 6 -30.25 -14.90 -17.01
C ILE A 6 -28.87 -15.37 -16.50
N LEU A 7 -28.51 -16.63 -16.74
CA LEU A 7 -27.19 -17.15 -16.37
C LEU A 7 -26.04 -16.47 -17.15
N SER A 8 -26.26 -16.20 -18.45
CA SER A 8 -25.30 -15.46 -19.29
C SER A 8 -25.14 -14.02 -18.85
N LEU A 9 -26.23 -13.35 -18.44
CA LEU A 9 -26.21 -11.98 -17.93
C LEU A 9 -25.48 -11.89 -16.60
N PHE A 10 -25.65 -12.89 -15.73
CA PHE A 10 -24.97 -12.97 -14.44
C PHE A 10 -23.47 -13.20 -14.58
N PHE A 11 -23.06 -13.98 -15.58
CA PHE A 11 -21.65 -14.23 -15.88
C PHE A 11 -20.94 -12.98 -16.46
N CYS A 12 -21.64 -12.17 -17.27
CA CYS A 12 -21.10 -10.91 -17.77
C CYS A 12 -20.92 -9.85 -16.67
N LEU A 13 -21.75 -9.87 -15.63
CA LEU A 13 -21.70 -8.89 -14.55
C LEU A 13 -20.51 -9.12 -13.59
N SER A 14 -19.99 -10.35 -13.53
CA SER A 14 -18.84 -10.69 -12.68
C SER A 14 -17.48 -10.21 -13.22
N CYS A 15 -17.41 -9.78 -14.48
CA CYS A 15 -16.17 -9.29 -15.10
C CYS A 15 -15.84 -7.81 -14.78
N ILE A 16 -16.74 -7.08 -14.10
CA ILE A 16 -16.58 -5.62 -13.90
C ILE A 16 -15.67 -5.27 -12.72
N PHE A 17 -15.27 -6.25 -11.90
CA PHE A 17 -14.46 -6.04 -10.70
C PHE A 17 -12.96 -6.32 -10.88
N SER A 18 -12.45 -6.32 -12.10
CA SER A 18 -11.00 -6.35 -12.32
C SER A 18 -10.43 -4.97 -12.01
N GLN A 19 -10.18 -4.71 -10.74
CA GLN A 19 -9.41 -3.53 -10.33
C GLN A 19 -7.95 -3.78 -10.64
N ALA A 20 -7.47 -3.17 -11.70
CA ALA A 20 -6.05 -3.17 -12.00
C ALA A 20 -5.33 -2.29 -10.97
N GLN A 21 -4.49 -2.90 -10.15
CA GLN A 21 -3.63 -2.20 -9.21
C GLN A 21 -2.36 -1.72 -9.93
N ASP A 22 -1.94 -0.49 -9.66
CA ASP A 22 -0.76 0.10 -10.30
C ASP A 22 0.53 -0.13 -9.52
N VAL A 23 0.42 -0.28 -8.21
CA VAL A 23 1.53 -0.36 -7.26
C VAL A 23 1.37 -1.57 -6.36
N LYS A 24 2.48 -2.19 -6.04
CA LYS A 24 2.58 -3.19 -4.97
C LYS A 24 3.36 -2.57 -3.82
N CYS A 25 2.64 -2.14 -2.81
CA CYS A 25 3.20 -1.41 -1.69
C CYS A 25 3.30 -2.30 -0.45
N THR A 26 4.43 -2.21 0.24
CA THR A 26 4.65 -2.77 1.57
C THR A 26 4.85 -1.63 2.56
N ILE A 27 4.08 -1.62 3.65
CA ILE A 27 4.16 -0.60 4.67
C ILE A 27 4.60 -1.23 5.98
N GLN A 28 5.66 -0.70 6.55
CA GLN A 28 6.20 -1.11 7.85
C GLN A 28 6.17 0.07 8.81
N ILE A 29 5.72 -0.19 10.04
CA ILE A 29 5.71 0.81 11.10
C ILE A 29 6.61 0.32 12.22
N ASN A 30 7.68 1.06 12.47
CA ASN A 30 8.59 0.83 13.58
C ASN A 30 8.20 1.78 14.73
N SER A 31 7.81 1.20 15.85
CA SER A 31 7.41 1.91 17.07
C SER A 31 8.33 1.57 18.26
N ASP A 32 9.52 1.06 18.02
CA ASP A 32 10.43 0.59 19.08
C ASP A 32 10.91 1.72 20.00
N GLN A 33 10.87 2.96 19.53
CA GLN A 33 11.22 4.14 20.32
C GLN A 33 10.09 4.65 21.22
N LEU A 34 8.87 4.11 21.05
CA LEU A 34 7.70 4.50 21.84
C LEU A 34 7.53 3.55 23.02
N GLU A 35 7.67 4.08 24.23
CA GLU A 35 7.47 3.33 25.47
C GLU A 35 5.98 3.16 25.78
N GLY A 36 5.60 1.98 26.26
CA GLY A 36 4.28 1.71 26.85
C GLY A 36 3.10 1.75 25.89
N THR A 37 3.32 1.66 24.59
CA THR A 37 2.26 1.74 23.57
C THR A 37 1.75 0.36 23.15
N ASN A 38 0.47 0.32 22.80
CA ASN A 38 -0.17 -0.88 22.26
C ASN A 38 0.28 -1.12 20.82
N LYS A 39 1.09 -2.14 20.58
CA LYS A 39 1.59 -2.49 19.25
C LYS A 39 0.49 -2.90 18.26
N GLU A 40 -0.68 -3.30 18.75
CA GLU A 40 -1.82 -3.66 17.90
C GLU A 40 -2.30 -2.48 17.04
N ILE A 41 -2.30 -1.27 17.59
CA ILE A 41 -2.68 -0.05 16.87
C ILE A 41 -1.79 0.18 15.64
N TYR A 42 -0.50 -0.07 15.78
CA TYR A 42 0.45 0.12 14.68
C TYR A 42 0.33 -0.96 13.61
N ASN A 43 0.00 -2.18 13.99
CA ASN A 43 -0.30 -3.24 13.05
C ASN A 43 -1.58 -2.94 12.25
N GLU A 44 -2.61 -2.46 12.93
CA GLU A 44 -3.86 -2.04 12.29
C GLU A 44 -3.61 -0.87 11.31
N LEU A 45 -2.91 0.16 11.74
CA LEU A 45 -2.53 1.28 10.88
C LEU A 45 -1.71 0.83 9.67
N SER A 46 -0.77 -0.09 9.86
CA SER A 46 0.02 -0.65 8.76
C SER A 46 -0.84 -1.40 7.74
N ASN A 47 -1.80 -2.18 8.22
CA ASN A 47 -2.72 -2.92 7.37
C ASN A 47 -3.66 -1.98 6.61
N ASP A 48 -4.23 -1.00 7.28
CA ASP A 48 -5.13 -0.01 6.68
C ASP A 48 -4.44 0.80 5.59
N LEU A 49 -3.22 1.25 5.85
CA LEU A 49 -2.41 1.98 4.86
C LEU A 49 -2.02 1.09 3.67
N THR A 50 -1.66 -0.16 3.92
CA THR A 50 -1.32 -1.13 2.88
C THR A 50 -2.52 -1.38 1.97
N GLU A 51 -3.70 -1.60 2.55
CA GLU A 51 -4.94 -1.78 1.80
C GLU A 51 -5.30 -0.52 1.01
N PHE A 52 -5.23 0.65 1.63
CA PHE A 52 -5.53 1.92 0.98
C PHE A 52 -4.65 2.17 -0.25
N VAL A 53 -3.35 1.95 -0.15
CA VAL A 53 -2.41 2.20 -1.26
C VAL A 53 -2.56 1.15 -2.35
N ASN A 54 -2.71 -0.12 -2.00
CA ASN A 54 -2.75 -1.23 -2.96
C ASN A 54 -4.11 -1.38 -3.65
N SER A 55 -5.20 -0.96 -3.01
CA SER A 55 -6.54 -1.06 -3.59
C SER A 55 -6.89 0.06 -4.56
N ARG A 56 -6.13 1.17 -4.53
CA ARG A 56 -6.41 2.36 -5.33
C ARG A 56 -5.68 2.35 -6.66
N LYS A 57 -6.39 2.76 -7.71
CA LYS A 57 -5.81 3.03 -9.02
C LYS A 57 -5.28 4.46 -9.05
N TRP A 58 -3.96 4.61 -9.20
CA TRP A 58 -3.28 5.91 -9.17
C TRP A 58 -3.05 6.50 -10.56
N THR A 59 -3.06 5.64 -11.59
CA THR A 59 -2.84 6.04 -12.99
C THR A 59 -3.95 5.49 -13.89
N ASP A 60 -4.07 6.00 -15.11
CA ASP A 60 -5.00 5.49 -16.12
C ASP A 60 -4.45 4.28 -16.89
N ALA A 61 -3.20 3.91 -16.65
CA ALA A 61 -2.55 2.76 -17.28
C ALA A 61 -2.97 1.45 -16.61
N THR A 62 -2.91 0.36 -17.37
CA THR A 62 -3.11 -0.99 -16.86
C THR A 62 -1.78 -1.73 -16.84
N PHE A 63 -1.40 -2.22 -15.65
CA PHE A 63 -0.15 -2.95 -15.46
C PHE A 63 -0.45 -4.41 -15.12
N SER A 64 0.36 -5.34 -15.66
CA SER A 64 0.41 -6.71 -15.16
C SER A 64 1.09 -6.75 -13.79
N GLU A 65 0.92 -7.86 -13.04
CA GLU A 65 1.57 -7.99 -11.73
C GLU A 65 3.09 -7.82 -11.78
N GLU A 66 3.70 -8.26 -12.87
CA GLU A 66 5.14 -8.19 -13.10
C GLU A 66 5.64 -6.79 -13.48
N GLU A 67 4.75 -5.93 -13.94
CA GLU A 67 5.05 -4.55 -14.35
C GLU A 67 4.82 -3.52 -13.24
N ARG A 68 4.19 -3.92 -12.14
CA ARG A 68 3.87 -3.01 -11.04
C ARG A 68 5.13 -2.51 -10.35
N ILE A 69 5.10 -1.23 -9.98
CA ILE A 69 6.16 -0.62 -9.17
C ILE A 69 6.04 -1.17 -7.75
N GLU A 70 7.12 -1.74 -7.25
CA GLU A 70 7.23 -2.15 -5.86
C GLU A 70 7.65 -0.94 -5.01
N CYS A 71 6.81 -0.59 -4.03
CA CYS A 71 7.09 0.48 -3.09
C CYS A 71 7.23 -0.07 -1.68
N ASN A 72 8.19 0.44 -0.96
CA ASN A 72 8.39 0.14 0.45
C ASN A 72 8.36 1.43 1.25
N PHE A 73 7.42 1.51 2.20
CA PHE A 73 7.30 2.63 3.13
C PHE A 73 7.69 2.15 4.52
N VAL A 74 8.66 2.81 5.12
CA VAL A 74 9.07 2.55 6.49
C VAL A 74 8.82 3.79 7.33
N PHE A 75 7.85 3.71 8.23
CA PHE A 75 7.55 4.74 9.22
C PHE A 75 8.29 4.41 10.50
N THR A 76 9.17 5.29 10.93
CA THR A 76 9.81 5.20 12.24
C THR A 76 9.20 6.25 13.15
N LEU A 77 8.37 5.81 14.10
CA LEU A 77 7.69 6.68 15.04
C LEU A 77 8.63 7.00 16.21
N GLU A 78 8.83 8.28 16.48
CA GLU A 78 9.74 8.76 17.52
C GLU A 78 8.99 9.32 18.73
N SER A 79 7.82 9.94 18.51
CA SER A 79 7.01 10.48 19.58
C SER A 79 5.53 10.49 19.26
N VAL A 80 4.72 10.42 20.32
CA VAL A 80 3.25 10.51 20.27
C VAL A 80 2.79 11.53 21.30
N ALA A 81 2.01 12.49 20.85
CA ALA A 81 1.36 13.48 21.71
C ALA A 81 -0.15 13.49 21.43
N GLY A 82 -0.93 12.80 22.26
CA GLY A 82 -2.35 12.57 22.03
C GLY A 82 -2.56 11.70 20.77
N GLU A 83 -3.18 12.27 19.75
CA GLU A 83 -3.44 11.61 18.46
C GLU A 83 -2.40 11.99 17.40
N THR A 84 -1.45 12.85 17.73
CA THR A 84 -0.41 13.31 16.81
C THR A 84 0.84 12.47 16.94
N TYR A 85 1.22 11.83 15.85
CA TYR A 85 2.43 11.02 15.71
C TYR A 85 3.49 11.79 14.95
N SER A 86 4.73 11.70 15.40
CA SER A 86 5.87 12.28 14.71
C SER A 86 7.02 11.30 14.59
N GLY A 87 7.78 11.42 13.54
CA GLY A 87 8.91 10.54 13.25
C GLY A 87 9.47 10.76 11.86
N THR A 88 9.99 9.70 11.27
CA THR A 88 10.59 9.70 9.95
C THR A 88 9.85 8.76 9.01
N LEU A 89 9.86 9.08 7.73
CA LEU A 89 9.33 8.26 6.66
C LEU A 89 10.42 8.01 5.62
N LEU A 90 10.74 6.75 5.39
CA LEU A 90 11.56 6.32 4.27
C LEU A 90 10.67 5.69 3.20
N VAL A 91 10.76 6.20 1.98
CA VAL A 91 10.04 5.68 0.81
C VAL A 91 11.05 5.20 -0.22
N GLN A 92 10.94 3.95 -0.59
CA GLN A 92 11.76 3.33 -1.63
C GLN A 92 10.86 2.77 -2.73
N GLY A 93 11.13 3.14 -3.96
CA GLY A 93 10.47 2.60 -5.15
C GLY A 93 11.44 1.81 -5.98
N SER A 94 11.04 0.62 -6.40
CA SER A 94 11.81 -0.25 -7.29
C SER A 94 10.94 -0.84 -8.38
N ARG A 95 11.58 -1.22 -9.48
CA ARG A 95 10.93 -1.85 -10.63
C ARG A 95 11.70 -3.09 -11.03
N PRO A 96 11.00 -4.21 -11.35
CA PRO A 96 11.66 -5.38 -11.92
C PRO A 96 12.31 -5.04 -13.26
N VAL A 97 13.52 -5.52 -13.48
CA VAL A 97 14.18 -5.42 -14.77
C VAL A 97 13.67 -6.53 -15.67
N TYR A 98 13.23 -6.18 -16.87
CA TYR A 98 12.69 -7.12 -17.84
C TYR A 98 13.65 -8.29 -18.09
N ASN A 99 13.10 -9.48 -18.06
CA ASN A 99 13.81 -10.74 -18.36
C ASN A 99 15.01 -11.04 -17.43
N SER A 100 14.98 -10.53 -16.20
CA SER A 100 16.02 -10.80 -15.19
C SER A 100 15.41 -10.97 -13.80
N GLY A 101 16.20 -11.52 -12.85
CA GLY A 101 15.84 -11.60 -11.44
C GLY A 101 16.21 -10.33 -10.64
N TYR A 102 16.60 -9.25 -11.29
CA TYR A 102 17.05 -8.02 -10.66
C TYR A 102 15.94 -6.97 -10.58
N THR A 103 16.02 -6.11 -9.57
CA THR A 103 15.20 -4.91 -9.44
C THR A 103 16.07 -3.67 -9.55
N THR A 104 15.52 -2.61 -10.15
CA THR A 104 16.18 -1.30 -10.23
C THR A 104 15.49 -0.33 -9.29
N THR A 105 16.26 0.35 -8.46
CA THR A 105 15.75 1.42 -7.61
C THR A 105 15.38 2.62 -8.48
N LEU A 106 14.11 3.03 -8.42
CA LEU A 106 13.61 4.20 -9.14
C LEU A 106 13.81 5.49 -8.36
N PHE A 107 13.51 5.43 -7.06
CA PHE A 107 13.73 6.54 -6.16
C PHE A 107 13.88 6.08 -4.72
N ASN A 108 14.49 6.96 -3.92
CA ASN A 108 14.70 6.78 -2.49
C ASN A 108 14.52 8.15 -1.82
N PHE A 109 13.53 8.26 -0.95
CA PHE A 109 13.18 9.51 -0.30
C PHE A 109 13.09 9.33 1.21
N LEU A 110 13.68 10.26 1.95
CA LEU A 110 13.65 10.28 3.41
C LEU A 110 13.06 11.60 3.90
N ASP A 111 11.92 11.54 4.56
CA ASP A 111 11.35 12.67 5.30
C ASP A 111 11.66 12.51 6.80
N LYS A 112 12.39 13.48 7.35
CA LYS A 112 12.79 13.50 8.77
C LYS A 112 11.80 14.25 9.67
N ASN A 113 10.79 14.88 9.10
CA ASN A 113 9.84 15.74 9.81
C ASN A 113 8.39 15.28 9.62
N LEU A 114 8.17 13.99 9.54
CA LEU A 114 6.83 13.42 9.40
C LEU A 114 5.99 13.74 10.64
N LYS A 115 4.80 14.28 10.43
CA LYS A 115 3.75 14.45 11.43
C LYS A 115 2.40 14.09 10.86
N PHE A 116 1.62 13.32 11.57
CA PHE A 116 0.26 12.97 11.18
C PHE A 116 -0.60 12.69 12.38
N ASN A 117 -1.91 12.78 12.20
CA ASN A 117 -2.91 12.41 13.20
C ASN A 117 -3.55 11.08 12.78
N TYR A 118 -3.70 10.19 13.75
CA TYR A 118 -4.41 8.94 13.59
C TYR A 118 -5.33 8.68 14.77
N THR A 119 -6.59 8.40 14.45
CA THR A 119 -7.64 8.02 15.41
C THR A 119 -8.25 6.70 14.95
N GLN A 120 -8.52 5.81 15.90
CA GLN A 120 -9.29 4.58 15.64
C GLN A 120 -10.77 4.87 15.49
#